data_041f05b44412fa2fd71f67eb35753113
#
_entry.id   041f05b44412fa2fd71f67eb35753113
#
_cell.length_a   1.000
_cell.length_b   1.000
_cell.length_c   1.000
_cell.angle_alpha   90.00
_cell.angle_beta   90.00
_cell.angle_gamma   90.00
#
_symmetry.space_group_name_H-M   'P 1'
#
loop_
_entity.id
_entity.type
_entity.pdbx_description
1 polymer ?
#
loop_
_entity_poly.entity_id
_entity_poly.type
_entity_poly.pdbx_seq_one_letter_code
_entity_poly.pdbx_strand_id
1 'polypeptide(L)'
;MVLASCFVLSVIPTSSSYGAEKVGSPAPHLVIKPLRGTEFDLNVQKSKVIIVHFWATWCPPCRKEMSILSEIYQQYRARGIEMIALSVDRPRELDAVREAARDWTFAVAMLSDATTNEFGTPASLPMTYIIDQKGLIRQIFTSDGTELSKSSLGHVLDTLLSKQR
;
A
#
# COMPACT_ATOMS: atom_id res chain seq x y z
N MET A 1 -26.02 -21.86 52.76
CA MET A 1 -26.00 -22.28 51.35
C MET A 1 -25.59 -21.08 50.52
N VAL A 2 -24.33 -21.01 50.10
CA VAL A 2 -23.81 -19.90 49.31
C VAL A 2 -23.70 -20.39 47.85
N LEU A 3 -24.52 -19.83 46.97
CA LEU A 3 -24.48 -20.13 45.54
C LEU A 3 -23.38 -19.30 44.90
N ALA A 4 -22.29 -19.95 44.51
CA ALA A 4 -21.21 -19.34 43.70
C ALA A 4 -21.67 -19.26 42.24
N SER A 5 -21.94 -18.03 41.78
CA SER A 5 -22.24 -17.76 40.36
C SER A 5 -20.96 -17.72 39.56
N CYS A 6 -20.71 -18.75 38.76
CA CYS A 6 -19.57 -18.82 37.83
C CYS A 6 -19.87 -17.95 36.62
N PHE A 7 -19.23 -16.79 36.52
CA PHE A 7 -19.29 -15.94 35.35
C PHE A 7 -18.29 -16.50 34.32
N VAL A 8 -18.79 -17.19 33.31
CA VAL A 8 -17.98 -17.64 32.15
C VAL A 8 -17.79 -16.44 31.23
N LEU A 9 -16.61 -15.85 31.26
CA LEU A 9 -16.21 -14.88 30.22
C LEU A 9 -16.03 -15.64 28.88
N SER A 10 -17.02 -15.49 28.01
CA SER A 10 -16.88 -15.91 26.60
C SER A 10 -15.86 -15.00 25.91
N VAL A 11 -14.66 -15.51 25.72
CA VAL A 11 -13.68 -14.91 24.81
C VAL A 11 -14.19 -15.15 23.38
N ILE A 12 -14.76 -14.12 22.77
CA ILE A 12 -15.10 -14.13 21.35
C ILE A 12 -13.79 -14.05 20.59
N PRO A 13 -13.38 -15.06 19.80
CA PRO A 13 -12.24 -14.90 18.94
C PRO A 13 -12.60 -13.84 17.90
N THR A 14 -11.92 -12.69 17.92
CA THR A 14 -11.93 -11.74 16.81
C THR A 14 -11.25 -12.43 15.64
N SER A 15 -12.04 -13.08 14.79
CA SER A 15 -11.59 -13.52 13.48
C SER A 15 -11.14 -12.28 12.73
N SER A 16 -9.82 -12.07 12.64
CA SER A 16 -9.22 -11.14 11.72
C SER A 16 -9.53 -11.69 10.32
N SER A 17 -10.67 -11.25 9.78
CA SER A 17 -11.01 -11.46 8.39
C SER A 17 -9.99 -10.67 7.59
N TYR A 18 -8.98 -11.32 7.01
CA TYR A 18 -8.24 -10.79 5.89
C TYR A 18 -9.24 -10.62 4.74
N GLY A 19 -10.09 -9.60 4.88
CA GLY A 19 -11.14 -9.28 3.94
C GLY A 19 -10.58 -8.38 2.86
N ALA A 20 -10.96 -8.65 1.63
CA ALA A 20 -10.64 -7.81 0.49
C ALA A 20 -10.91 -6.33 0.83
N GLU A 21 -9.87 -5.52 0.83
CA GLU A 21 -9.95 -4.08 1.07
C GLU A 21 -10.90 -3.47 0.05
N LYS A 22 -11.73 -2.54 0.50
CA LYS A 22 -12.76 -1.91 -0.32
C LYS A 22 -12.52 -0.41 -0.43
N VAL A 23 -12.87 0.15 -1.56
CA VAL A 23 -12.96 1.60 -1.71
C VAL A 23 -13.93 2.15 -0.65
N GLY A 24 -13.46 3.15 0.10
CA GLY A 24 -14.18 3.78 1.21
C GLY A 24 -13.85 3.22 2.60
N SER A 25 -13.18 2.05 2.70
CA SER A 25 -12.72 1.53 3.99
C SER A 25 -11.41 2.20 4.47
N PRO A 26 -11.12 2.17 5.78
CA PRO A 26 -9.79 2.52 6.27
C PRO A 26 -8.72 1.64 5.61
N ALA A 27 -7.58 2.25 5.29
CA ALA A 27 -6.43 1.50 4.79
C ALA A 27 -5.86 0.62 5.91
N PRO A 28 -5.45 -0.62 5.59
CA PRO A 28 -4.75 -1.49 6.53
C PRO A 28 -3.45 -0.84 7.03
N HIS A 29 -3.04 -1.15 8.26
CA HIS A 29 -1.81 -0.60 8.82
C HIS A 29 -0.58 -1.25 8.19
N LEU A 30 0.42 -0.42 7.86
CA LEU A 30 1.69 -0.82 7.30
C LEU A 30 2.82 -0.06 7.99
N VAL A 31 3.76 -0.81 8.56
CA VAL A 31 5.04 -0.29 9.06
C VAL A 31 6.15 -1.10 8.43
N ILE A 32 7.06 -0.43 7.72
CA ILE A 32 8.11 -1.12 6.97
C ILE A 32 9.34 -0.24 6.82
N LYS A 33 10.52 -0.88 6.80
CA LYS A 33 11.78 -0.20 6.49
C LYS A 33 12.06 -0.28 4.99
N PRO A 34 12.07 0.86 4.27
CA PRO A 34 12.46 0.88 2.87
C PRO A 34 13.92 0.49 2.66
N LEU A 35 14.28 0.09 1.44
CA LEU A 35 15.66 -0.18 1.02
C LEU A 35 16.57 1.05 1.20
N ARG A 36 15.99 2.24 1.12
CA ARG A 36 16.63 3.55 1.32
C ARG A 36 15.70 4.45 2.11
N GLY A 37 16.27 5.26 3.01
CA GLY A 37 15.53 6.22 3.82
C GLY A 37 15.14 5.71 5.20
N THR A 38 14.21 6.42 5.82
CA THR A 38 13.69 6.13 7.17
C THR A 38 12.52 5.17 7.10
N GLU A 39 12.14 4.60 8.24
CA GLU A 39 10.95 3.78 8.38
C GLU A 39 9.71 4.48 7.82
N PHE A 40 8.91 3.74 7.08
CA PHE A 40 7.64 4.18 6.53
C PHE A 40 6.51 3.61 7.40
N ASP A 41 5.76 4.48 8.05
CA ASP A 41 4.54 4.13 8.77
C ASP A 41 3.36 4.86 8.10
N LEU A 42 2.42 4.08 7.56
CA LEU A 42 1.25 4.60 6.85
C LEU A 42 0.41 5.54 7.74
N ASN A 43 0.31 5.26 9.03
CA ASN A 43 -0.50 6.04 9.95
C ASN A 43 0.06 7.44 10.23
N VAL A 44 1.37 7.63 10.12
CA VAL A 44 1.99 8.96 10.32
C VAL A 44 1.99 9.82 9.04
N GLN A 45 1.67 9.22 7.89
CA GLN A 45 1.59 9.94 6.59
C GLN A 45 0.23 10.63 6.35
N LYS A 46 -0.62 10.76 7.36
CA LYS A 46 -2.04 11.20 7.27
C LYS A 46 -2.28 12.57 6.62
N SER A 47 -1.27 13.39 6.39
CA SER A 47 -1.43 14.68 5.68
C SER A 47 -1.24 14.59 4.17
N LYS A 48 -0.96 13.39 3.65
CA LYS A 48 -0.64 13.15 2.23
C LYS A 48 -1.63 12.19 1.59
N VAL A 49 -1.75 12.25 0.28
CA VAL A 49 -2.31 11.15 -0.51
C VAL A 49 -1.23 10.11 -0.69
N ILE A 50 -1.52 8.85 -0.39
CA ILE A 50 -0.52 7.78 -0.39
C ILE A 50 -0.84 6.79 -1.49
N ILE A 51 0.20 6.38 -2.22
CA ILE A 51 0.17 5.30 -3.19
C ILE A 51 0.92 4.11 -2.59
N VAL A 52 0.22 2.99 -2.38
CA VAL A 52 0.83 1.71 -1.99
C VAL A 52 0.72 0.77 -3.18
N HIS A 53 1.87 0.36 -3.74
CA HIS A 53 1.94 -0.47 -4.94
C HIS A 53 2.64 -1.80 -4.65
N PHE A 54 1.98 -2.91 -4.93
CA PHE A 54 2.54 -4.26 -4.81
C PHE A 54 3.01 -4.76 -6.17
N TRP A 55 4.25 -5.25 -6.22
CA TRP A 55 4.92 -5.65 -7.44
C TRP A 55 5.93 -6.78 -7.21
N ALA A 56 6.52 -7.28 -8.29
CA ALA A 56 7.68 -8.17 -8.24
C ALA A 56 8.57 -7.99 -9.47
N THR A 57 9.85 -8.36 -9.35
CA THR A 57 10.82 -8.28 -10.45
C THR A 57 10.46 -9.18 -11.63
N TRP A 58 9.85 -10.32 -11.36
CA TRP A 58 9.38 -11.30 -12.34
C TRP A 58 8.01 -11.00 -12.94
N CYS A 59 7.37 -9.88 -12.58
CA CYS A 59 6.03 -9.49 -13.03
C CYS A 59 6.11 -8.47 -14.20
N PRO A 60 5.92 -8.88 -15.47
CA PRO A 60 6.03 -7.97 -16.61
C PRO A 60 5.04 -6.80 -16.59
N PRO A 61 3.73 -6.98 -16.26
CA PRO A 61 2.81 -5.85 -16.16
C PRO A 61 3.19 -4.87 -15.05
N CYS A 62 3.72 -5.35 -13.91
CA CYS A 62 4.21 -4.48 -12.84
C CYS A 62 5.29 -3.52 -13.34
N ARG A 63 6.23 -4.00 -14.16
CA ARG A 63 7.32 -3.17 -14.70
C ARG A 63 6.80 -2.07 -15.62
N LYS A 64 5.70 -2.30 -16.36
CA LYS A 64 5.05 -1.25 -17.16
C LYS A 64 4.45 -0.18 -16.26
N GLU A 65 3.75 -0.59 -15.20
CA GLU A 65 3.15 0.36 -14.25
C GLU A 65 4.21 1.18 -13.51
N MET A 66 5.39 0.61 -13.20
CA MET A 66 6.47 1.34 -12.53
C MET A 66 6.95 2.56 -13.32
N SER A 67 6.94 2.52 -14.66
CA SER A 67 7.26 3.69 -15.48
C SER A 67 6.22 4.79 -15.31
N ILE A 68 4.93 4.42 -15.32
CA ILE A 68 3.81 5.36 -15.10
C ILE A 68 3.89 5.94 -13.69
N LEU A 69 4.11 5.09 -12.69
CA LEU A 69 4.20 5.49 -11.29
C LEU A 69 5.38 6.44 -11.04
N SER A 70 6.53 6.21 -11.70
CA SER A 70 7.70 7.08 -11.60
C SER A 70 7.40 8.47 -12.15
N GLU A 71 6.76 8.58 -13.32
CA GLU A 71 6.37 9.86 -13.90
C GLU A 71 5.36 10.60 -13.02
N ILE A 72 4.33 9.89 -12.56
CA ILE A 72 3.30 10.43 -11.66
C ILE A 72 3.93 10.91 -10.35
N TYR A 73 4.80 10.12 -9.73
CA TYR A 73 5.45 10.52 -8.48
C TYR A 73 6.27 11.80 -8.66
N GLN A 74 7.07 11.90 -9.73
CA GLN A 74 7.83 13.12 -10.03
C GLN A 74 6.93 14.34 -10.22
N GLN A 75 5.77 14.17 -10.89
CA GLN A 75 4.83 15.26 -11.15
C GLN A 75 4.08 15.71 -9.89
N TYR A 76 3.72 14.78 -8.99
CA TYR A 76 2.77 15.03 -7.91
C TYR A 76 3.39 15.12 -6.51
N ARG A 77 4.63 14.66 -6.30
CA ARG A 77 5.26 14.65 -4.96
C ARG A 77 5.25 16.02 -4.26
N ALA A 78 5.51 17.09 -5.01
CA ALA A 78 5.48 18.46 -4.46
C ALA A 78 4.04 18.95 -4.13
N ARG A 79 3.02 18.24 -4.60
CA ARG A 79 1.61 18.54 -4.35
C ARG A 79 1.03 17.76 -3.17
N GLY A 80 1.85 16.99 -2.45
CA GLY A 80 1.44 16.30 -1.23
C GLY A 80 1.06 14.84 -1.43
N ILE A 81 1.69 14.14 -2.38
CA ILE A 81 1.63 12.68 -2.43
C ILE A 81 2.89 12.05 -1.81
N GLU A 82 2.72 10.83 -1.32
CA GLU A 82 3.79 9.93 -0.94
C GLU A 82 3.56 8.57 -1.61
N MET A 83 4.63 7.80 -1.82
CA MET A 83 4.51 6.51 -2.47
C MET A 83 5.48 5.50 -1.89
N ILE A 84 4.99 4.27 -1.72
CA ILE A 84 5.80 3.11 -1.40
C ILE A 84 5.46 1.95 -2.35
N ALA A 85 6.49 1.32 -2.91
CA ALA A 85 6.39 0.12 -3.72
C ALA A 85 6.91 -1.08 -2.92
N LEU A 86 6.04 -2.07 -2.72
CA LEU A 86 6.26 -3.27 -1.91
C LEU A 86 6.55 -4.45 -2.81
N SER A 87 7.80 -4.91 -2.82
CA SER A 87 8.16 -6.11 -3.57
C SER A 87 7.73 -7.37 -2.82
N VAL A 88 7.01 -8.26 -3.50
CA VAL A 88 6.68 -9.61 -3.00
C VAL A 88 7.73 -10.65 -3.41
N ASP A 89 8.86 -10.23 -3.96
CA ASP A 89 10.00 -11.11 -4.23
C ASP A 89 10.47 -11.78 -2.94
N ARG A 90 11.10 -12.94 -3.07
CA ARG A 90 11.67 -13.64 -1.91
C ARG A 90 12.91 -12.90 -1.38
N PRO A 91 13.25 -13.03 -0.09
CA PRO A 91 14.41 -12.33 0.49
C PRO A 91 15.74 -12.55 -0.26
N ARG A 92 15.94 -13.74 -0.85
CA ARG A 92 17.13 -14.04 -1.67
C ARG A 92 17.22 -13.25 -2.98
N GLU A 93 16.12 -12.64 -3.41
CA GLU A 93 16.01 -11.85 -4.65
C GLU A 93 16.22 -10.35 -4.40
N LEU A 94 16.62 -9.96 -3.18
CA LEU A 94 16.83 -8.58 -2.75
C LEU A 94 17.73 -7.78 -3.71
N ASP A 95 18.78 -8.37 -4.24
CA ASP A 95 19.70 -7.66 -5.13
C ASP A 95 19.05 -7.36 -6.50
N ALA A 96 18.18 -8.26 -6.99
CA ALA A 96 17.39 -8.00 -8.19
C ALA A 96 16.38 -6.85 -7.95
N VAL A 97 15.77 -6.79 -6.77
CA VAL A 97 14.87 -5.69 -6.37
C VAL A 97 15.63 -4.37 -6.27
N ARG A 98 16.83 -4.36 -5.66
CA ARG A 98 17.69 -3.17 -5.57
C ARG A 98 18.10 -2.65 -6.93
N GLU A 99 18.47 -3.54 -7.84
CA GLU A 99 18.84 -3.17 -9.21
C GLU A 99 17.65 -2.59 -9.96
N ALA A 100 16.49 -3.20 -9.89
CA ALA A 100 15.27 -2.68 -10.51
C ALA A 100 14.87 -1.30 -9.96
N ALA A 101 15.06 -1.09 -8.65
CA ALA A 101 14.70 0.14 -7.95
C ALA A 101 15.77 1.23 -7.99
N ARG A 102 16.90 1.01 -8.68
CA ARG A 102 18.08 1.89 -8.62
C ARG A 102 17.73 3.36 -8.93
N ASP A 103 16.93 3.59 -9.95
CA ASP A 103 16.63 4.93 -10.48
C ASP A 103 15.28 5.49 -9.99
N TRP A 104 14.54 4.74 -9.16
CA TRP A 104 13.27 5.22 -8.63
C TRP A 104 13.48 6.15 -7.43
N THR A 105 12.69 7.22 -7.38
CA THR A 105 12.82 8.29 -6.37
C THR A 105 11.82 8.16 -5.21
N PHE A 106 10.87 7.23 -5.31
CA PHE A 106 9.94 6.87 -4.23
C PHE A 106 10.49 5.73 -3.37
N ALA A 107 9.86 5.49 -2.23
CA ALA A 107 10.25 4.42 -1.32
C ALA A 107 9.97 3.03 -1.94
N VAL A 108 10.94 2.12 -1.80
CA VAL A 108 10.81 0.71 -2.19
C VAL A 108 11.21 -0.16 -1.01
N ALA A 109 10.45 -1.20 -0.73
CA ALA A 109 10.73 -2.14 0.34
C ALA A 109 10.46 -3.59 -0.09
N MET A 110 11.10 -4.55 0.56
CA MET A 110 10.69 -5.94 0.51
C MET A 110 9.50 -6.13 1.44
N LEU A 111 8.40 -6.71 0.96
CA LEU A 111 7.23 -6.96 1.81
C LEU A 111 7.56 -7.84 3.03
N SER A 112 8.55 -8.72 2.88
CA SER A 112 9.08 -9.57 3.97
C SER A 112 9.69 -8.78 5.13
N ASP A 113 10.09 -7.52 4.93
CA ASP A 113 10.75 -6.68 5.93
C ASP A 113 9.73 -5.83 6.73
N ALA A 114 8.44 -6.00 6.48
CA ALA A 114 7.41 -5.30 7.21
C ALA A 114 7.34 -5.77 8.67
N THR A 115 7.36 -4.82 9.60
CA THR A 115 7.11 -5.08 11.03
C THR A 115 5.62 -5.12 11.33
N THR A 116 4.81 -4.43 10.51
CA THR A 116 3.34 -4.51 10.49
C THR A 116 2.88 -4.52 9.04
N ASN A 117 2.08 -5.51 8.66
CA ASN A 117 1.48 -5.60 7.33
C ASN A 117 0.07 -6.20 7.43
N GLU A 118 -0.93 -5.32 7.58
CA GLU A 118 -2.33 -5.73 7.60
C GLU A 118 -2.95 -5.84 6.19
N PHE A 119 -2.24 -5.39 5.13
CA PHE A 119 -2.65 -5.68 3.74
C PHE A 119 -2.49 -7.16 3.39
N GLY A 120 -1.60 -7.86 4.09
CA GLY A 120 -1.23 -9.23 3.72
C GLY A 120 -0.40 -9.27 2.42
N THR A 121 -0.42 -10.44 1.78
CA THR A 121 0.16 -10.62 0.44
C THR A 121 -0.98 -10.59 -0.59
N PRO A 122 -0.92 -9.73 -1.61
CA PRO A 122 -1.99 -9.64 -2.61
C PRO A 122 -2.14 -10.93 -3.39
N ALA A 123 -3.39 -11.29 -3.73
CA ALA A 123 -3.70 -12.50 -4.49
C ALA A 123 -3.26 -12.39 -5.97
N SER A 124 -3.16 -11.19 -6.51
CA SER A 124 -2.71 -10.91 -7.87
C SER A 124 -1.79 -9.69 -7.92
N LEU A 125 -0.94 -9.61 -8.95
CA LEU A 125 -0.04 -8.49 -9.22
C LEU A 125 -0.25 -7.97 -10.65
N PRO A 126 -0.06 -6.67 -10.87
CA PRO A 126 0.13 -5.60 -9.90
C PRO A 126 -1.12 -5.28 -9.10
N MET A 127 -0.96 -4.67 -7.93
CA MET A 127 -2.05 -4.12 -7.14
C MET A 127 -1.65 -2.77 -6.56
N THR A 128 -2.50 -1.75 -6.74
CA THR A 128 -2.20 -0.38 -6.28
C THR A 128 -3.37 0.19 -5.52
N TYR A 129 -3.10 0.65 -4.30
CA TYR A 129 -4.06 1.36 -3.46
C TYR A 129 -3.76 2.85 -3.47
N ILE A 130 -4.80 3.67 -3.66
CA ILE A 130 -4.74 5.12 -3.45
C ILE A 130 -5.51 5.46 -2.18
N ILE A 131 -4.80 6.05 -1.24
CA ILE A 131 -5.29 6.34 0.11
C ILE A 131 -5.28 7.86 0.29
N ASP A 132 -6.39 8.41 0.80
CA ASP A 132 -6.50 9.85 1.05
C ASP A 132 -5.88 10.26 2.39
N GLN A 133 -5.86 11.56 2.67
CA GLN A 133 -5.31 12.16 3.88
C GLN A 133 -6.06 11.77 5.17
N LYS A 134 -7.25 11.17 5.03
CA LYS A 134 -8.03 10.62 6.16
C LYS A 134 -7.70 9.15 6.42
N GLY A 135 -6.80 8.57 5.60
CA GLY A 135 -6.45 7.15 5.67
C GLY A 135 -7.51 6.23 5.05
N LEU A 136 -8.38 6.74 4.16
CA LEU A 136 -9.39 5.93 3.48
C LEU A 136 -8.92 5.54 2.08
N ILE A 137 -9.15 4.28 1.70
CA ILE A 137 -8.91 3.80 0.34
C ILE A 137 -9.89 4.50 -0.61
N ARG A 138 -9.39 5.16 -1.65
CA ARG A 138 -10.18 5.90 -2.64
C ARG A 138 -10.22 5.23 -4.00
N GLN A 139 -9.20 4.46 -4.32
CA GLN A 139 -9.12 3.68 -5.54
C GLN A 139 -8.26 2.44 -5.31
N ILE A 140 -8.59 1.36 -6.01
CA ILE A 140 -7.78 0.15 -6.12
C ILE A 140 -7.63 -0.13 -7.61
N PHE A 141 -6.37 -0.27 -8.07
CA PHE A 141 -6.05 -0.72 -9.43
C PHE A 141 -5.53 -2.14 -9.35
N THR A 142 -6.01 -3.00 -10.23
CA THR A 142 -5.64 -4.43 -10.30
C THR A 142 -5.52 -4.88 -11.75
N SER A 143 -4.79 -5.95 -11.99
CA SER A 143 -4.62 -6.52 -13.33
C SER A 143 -5.92 -7.08 -13.94
N ASP A 144 -6.88 -7.47 -13.12
CA ASP A 144 -8.17 -8.08 -13.48
C ASP A 144 -9.37 -7.17 -13.26
N GLY A 145 -9.13 -5.93 -12.85
CA GLY A 145 -10.16 -4.92 -12.57
C GLY A 145 -9.90 -3.59 -13.26
N THR A 146 -9.81 -2.53 -12.48
CA THR A 146 -9.50 -1.18 -13.01
C THR A 146 -8.01 -1.08 -13.34
N GLU A 147 -7.69 -0.94 -14.62
CA GLU A 147 -6.30 -0.82 -15.09
C GLU A 147 -5.69 0.53 -14.70
N LEU A 148 -4.43 0.49 -14.22
CA LEU A 148 -3.65 1.67 -13.92
C LEU A 148 -3.09 2.27 -15.21
N SER A 149 -3.49 3.51 -15.49
CA SER A 149 -2.93 4.33 -16.56
C SER A 149 -2.57 5.72 -16.04
N LYS A 150 -1.76 6.46 -16.79
CA LYS A 150 -1.40 7.84 -16.40
C LYS A 150 -2.64 8.74 -16.26
N SER A 151 -3.65 8.57 -17.15
CA SER A 151 -4.88 9.33 -17.12
C SER A 151 -5.78 8.94 -15.95
N SER A 152 -6.00 7.63 -15.70
CA SER A 152 -6.85 7.16 -14.60
C SER A 152 -6.27 7.53 -13.24
N LEU A 153 -4.97 7.30 -13.04
CA LEU A 153 -4.30 7.66 -11.78
C LEU A 153 -4.23 9.18 -11.59
N GLY A 154 -3.87 9.94 -12.64
CA GLY A 154 -3.83 11.41 -12.60
C GLY A 154 -5.18 12.01 -12.21
N HIS A 155 -6.29 11.52 -12.79
CA HIS A 155 -7.65 11.98 -12.45
C HIS A 155 -7.98 11.75 -10.96
N VAL A 156 -7.66 10.58 -10.42
CA VAL A 156 -7.87 10.27 -8.99
C VAL A 156 -7.07 11.22 -8.11
N LEU A 157 -5.77 11.40 -8.40
CA LEU A 157 -4.89 12.27 -7.62
C LEU A 157 -5.33 13.73 -7.68
N ASP A 158 -5.68 14.25 -8.85
CA ASP A 158 -6.18 15.63 -9.00
C ASP A 158 -7.48 15.85 -8.21
N THR A 159 -8.39 14.87 -8.22
CA THR A 159 -9.64 14.93 -7.44
C THR A 159 -9.35 14.97 -5.94
N LEU A 160 -8.40 14.17 -5.44
CA LEU A 160 -8.09 14.10 -4.00
C LEU A 160 -7.34 15.35 -3.53
N LEU A 161 -6.45 15.90 -4.36
CA LEU A 161 -5.64 17.06 -4.04
C LEU A 161 -6.41 18.39 -4.18
N SER A 162 -7.44 18.46 -5.03
CA SER A 162 -8.28 19.66 -5.17
C SER A 162 -9.19 19.92 -3.97
N LYS A 163 -9.56 18.88 -3.22
CA LYS A 163 -10.41 18.98 -2.01
C LYS A 163 -9.68 19.54 -0.78
N GLN A 164 -8.42 19.94 -0.92
CA GLN A 164 -7.58 20.49 0.16
C GLN A 164 -7.62 22.04 0.26
N ARG A 165 -8.36 22.71 -0.63
CA ARG A 165 -8.50 24.17 -0.62
C ARG A 165 -9.74 24.62 0.14
#